data_c6e12b8bcccc717f2fd02022b3b58f19
#
_entry.id   c6e12b8bcccc717f2fd02022b3b58f19
#
_cell.length_a   1.000
_cell.length_b   1.000
_cell.length_c   1.000
_cell.angle_alpha   90.00
_cell.angle_beta   90.00
_cell.angle_gamma   90.00
#
_symmetry.space_group_name_H-M   'P 1'
#
loop_
_entity.id
_entity.type
_entity.pdbx_description
1 polymer ?
#
loop_
_entity_poly.entity_id
_entity_poly.type
_entity_poly.pdbx_seq_one_letter_code
_entity_poly.pdbx_strand_id
1 'polypeptide(L)'
;MSPKTETPSSPHPPAVLVIRDGWGRNPHPAEAAFDAIRKANTPVADDLEANWPTTLVRTSGEDVGLPIGADGPVMGNSEVGHQNIGAGRIVDQELMRITRSIRSGEFFENAALLDAFAHAAETGGRVHLLGLVSDGLVHSDLGHLVALLDAAKRRGFPGDRVLIHAITDGRDTPPTGGVGYLAELQRGIESHGTGRVVSVMGRFYAMDRDHRWERVEAAYRCLTERSGPRHDTAAAAAEAYYAEPSEASRHGDEFVTPSQIGADDADVLESRIRDGDSVVFFNFRGDRPREITKAFTLDDDAWAAVERGGFDRGARLRDLRFTAMTRYESGLPVEVMFEKPPRMEGILGAVVSDAGLTQFRCAETEKFPHVTFFFNDYREEPFPGERRAIVPSPTDVSTYDQKPEMSADGVMEAVLERLAADDCERLIVVNFANGDMVGHTGSMEAAVAACEKVDACVGRII
;
A
#
# COMPACT_ATOMS: atom_id res chain seq x y z
N MET A 1 -38.33 39.53 10.21
CA MET A 1 -38.45 38.80 8.94
C MET A 1 -37.19 39.07 8.14
N SER A 2 -36.24 38.16 8.21
CA SER A 2 -35.04 38.25 7.38
C SER A 2 -35.38 37.82 5.94
N PRO A 3 -34.86 38.45 4.90
CA PRO A 3 -35.14 38.06 3.54
C PRO A 3 -34.58 36.66 3.28
N LYS A 4 -35.43 35.77 2.76
CA LYS A 4 -34.99 34.51 2.16
C LYS A 4 -34.12 34.88 0.95
N THR A 5 -32.85 34.60 1.03
CA THR A 5 -31.97 34.59 -0.16
C THR A 5 -32.45 33.47 -1.06
N GLU A 6 -33.17 33.79 -2.11
CA GLU A 6 -33.47 32.87 -3.20
C GLU A 6 -32.15 32.47 -3.82
N THR A 7 -31.76 31.20 -3.68
CA THR A 7 -30.66 30.62 -4.41
C THR A 7 -31.06 30.64 -5.91
N PRO A 8 -30.27 31.24 -6.83
CA PRO A 8 -30.63 31.26 -8.25
C PRO A 8 -30.71 29.83 -8.76
N SER A 9 -31.86 29.45 -9.30
CA SER A 9 -31.96 28.19 -10.05
C SER A 9 -30.95 28.24 -11.19
N SER A 10 -29.94 27.38 -11.13
CA SER A 10 -28.89 27.35 -12.13
C SER A 10 -29.50 26.95 -13.50
N PRO A 11 -29.16 27.64 -14.59
CA PRO A 11 -29.73 27.38 -15.90
C PRO A 11 -29.25 26.05 -16.55
N HIS A 12 -28.40 25.28 -15.88
CA HIS A 12 -27.84 24.04 -16.41
C HIS A 12 -28.29 22.83 -15.59
N PRO A 13 -28.57 21.67 -16.23
CA PRO A 13 -28.89 20.43 -15.52
C PRO A 13 -27.70 19.96 -14.63
N PRO A 14 -27.95 19.11 -13.60
CA PRO A 14 -26.90 18.52 -12.79
C PRO A 14 -26.02 17.59 -13.64
N ALA A 15 -24.74 17.49 -13.27
CA ALA A 15 -23.86 16.44 -13.76
C ALA A 15 -23.94 15.23 -12.82
N VAL A 16 -24.15 14.05 -13.36
CA VAL A 16 -24.16 12.79 -12.61
C VAL A 16 -23.00 11.92 -13.05
N LEU A 17 -22.07 11.63 -12.12
CA LEU A 17 -21.00 10.67 -12.32
C LEU A 17 -21.43 9.33 -11.71
N VAL A 18 -21.79 8.39 -12.56
CA VAL A 18 -22.13 7.01 -12.16
C VAL A 18 -20.90 6.14 -12.26
N ILE A 19 -20.47 5.57 -11.14
CA ILE A 19 -19.36 4.62 -11.07
C ILE A 19 -19.95 3.21 -10.89
N ARG A 20 -19.74 2.36 -11.87
CA ARG A 20 -20.04 0.93 -11.78
C ARG A 20 -18.77 0.21 -11.36
N ASP A 21 -18.61 -0.03 -10.05
CA ASP A 21 -17.40 -0.62 -9.49
C ASP A 21 -17.24 -2.08 -9.98
N GLY A 22 -16.02 -2.48 -10.30
CA GLY A 22 -15.74 -3.80 -10.87
C GLY A 22 -16.14 -3.96 -12.34
N TRP A 23 -16.64 -2.91 -13.01
CA TRP A 23 -17.04 -2.97 -14.40
C TRP A 23 -15.89 -2.60 -15.33
N GLY A 24 -15.49 -3.54 -16.21
CA GLY A 24 -14.41 -3.33 -17.15
C GLY A 24 -14.65 -4.00 -18.49
N ARG A 25 -13.76 -3.75 -19.45
CA ARG A 25 -13.74 -4.41 -20.74
C ARG A 25 -12.62 -5.44 -20.78
N ASN A 26 -12.97 -6.71 -20.99
CA ASN A 26 -11.97 -7.78 -21.13
C ASN A 26 -11.22 -7.63 -22.46
N PRO A 27 -9.90 -7.43 -22.45
CA PRO A 27 -9.09 -7.34 -23.66
C PRO A 27 -8.76 -8.70 -24.28
N HIS A 28 -9.10 -9.82 -23.60
CA HIS A 28 -8.74 -11.19 -24.01
C HIS A 28 -9.98 -11.97 -24.48
N PRO A 29 -10.29 -11.99 -25.80
CA PRO A 29 -11.48 -12.69 -26.32
C PRO A 29 -11.51 -14.19 -26.00
N ALA A 30 -10.35 -14.83 -25.83
CA ALA A 30 -10.25 -16.24 -25.46
C ALA A 30 -10.81 -16.54 -24.05
N GLU A 31 -10.86 -15.53 -23.18
CA GLU A 31 -11.36 -15.63 -21.82
C GLU A 31 -12.82 -15.21 -21.66
N ALA A 32 -13.55 -15.06 -22.75
CA ALA A 32 -14.97 -14.67 -22.74
C ALA A 32 -15.86 -15.60 -21.88
N ALA A 33 -15.42 -16.83 -21.64
CA ALA A 33 -16.10 -17.77 -20.73
C ALA A 33 -16.12 -17.29 -19.28
N PHE A 34 -15.17 -16.42 -18.88
CA PHE A 34 -15.02 -15.88 -17.54
C PHE A 34 -15.43 -14.41 -17.42
N ASP A 35 -16.03 -13.84 -18.45
CA ASP A 35 -16.49 -12.45 -18.51
C ASP A 35 -17.99 -12.36 -18.16
N ALA A 36 -18.28 -12.02 -16.92
CA ALA A 36 -19.65 -11.89 -16.41
C ALA A 36 -20.40 -10.74 -17.10
N ILE A 37 -19.73 -9.61 -17.36
CA ILE A 37 -20.33 -8.43 -18.00
C ILE A 37 -20.81 -8.79 -19.41
N ARG A 38 -19.98 -9.49 -20.17
CA ARG A 38 -20.33 -9.92 -21.53
C ARG A 38 -21.46 -10.95 -21.57
N LYS A 39 -21.63 -11.74 -20.49
CA LYS A 39 -22.70 -12.74 -20.36
C LYS A 39 -24.01 -12.15 -19.88
N ALA A 40 -23.95 -11.04 -19.17
CA ALA A 40 -25.11 -10.37 -18.63
C ALA A 40 -25.94 -9.69 -19.75
N ASN A 41 -27.23 -9.60 -19.53
CA ASN A 41 -28.13 -8.82 -20.38
C ASN A 41 -28.12 -7.37 -19.90
N THR A 42 -27.36 -6.51 -20.58
CA THR A 42 -27.08 -5.12 -20.15
C THR A 42 -27.49 -4.12 -21.25
N PRO A 43 -28.79 -4.02 -21.59
CA PRO A 43 -29.27 -3.21 -22.72
C PRO A 43 -28.96 -1.71 -22.58
N VAL A 44 -28.87 -1.19 -21.36
CA VAL A 44 -28.52 0.22 -21.11
C VAL A 44 -27.05 0.47 -21.40
N ALA A 45 -26.16 -0.38 -20.90
CA ALA A 45 -24.73 -0.27 -21.19
C ALA A 45 -24.45 -0.46 -22.69
N ASP A 46 -25.12 -1.40 -23.33
CA ASP A 46 -25.00 -1.67 -24.78
C ASP A 46 -25.45 -0.44 -25.61
N ASP A 47 -26.55 0.20 -25.23
CA ASP A 47 -27.04 1.42 -25.90
C ASP A 47 -26.06 2.58 -25.70
N LEU A 48 -25.57 2.77 -24.45
CA LEU A 48 -24.59 3.81 -24.16
C LEU A 48 -23.30 3.61 -24.96
N GLU A 49 -22.79 2.37 -25.05
CA GLU A 49 -21.57 2.07 -25.79
C GLU A 49 -21.76 2.27 -27.31
N ALA A 50 -22.94 1.93 -27.84
CA ALA A 50 -23.21 2.02 -29.25
C ALA A 50 -23.55 3.43 -29.75
N ASN A 51 -24.25 4.23 -28.94
CA ASN A 51 -24.90 5.46 -29.40
C ASN A 51 -24.39 6.74 -28.75
N TRP A 52 -23.54 6.62 -27.70
CA TRP A 52 -23.01 7.77 -26.98
C TRP A 52 -21.46 7.83 -27.04
N PRO A 53 -20.85 9.00 -26.86
CA PRO A 53 -19.39 9.11 -26.83
C PRO A 53 -18.77 8.19 -25.78
N THR A 54 -17.93 7.27 -26.23
CA THR A 54 -17.30 6.24 -25.38
C THR A 54 -15.79 6.27 -25.54
N THR A 55 -15.07 6.11 -24.44
CA THR A 55 -13.61 5.94 -24.42
C THR A 55 -13.22 4.91 -23.39
N LEU A 56 -12.02 4.33 -23.56
CA LEU A 56 -11.43 3.43 -22.58
C LEU A 56 -10.38 4.17 -21.73
N VAL A 57 -10.36 3.89 -20.45
CA VAL A 57 -9.31 4.35 -19.54
C VAL A 57 -8.47 3.18 -19.07
N ARG A 58 -7.20 3.43 -18.81
CA ARG A 58 -6.30 2.46 -18.19
C ARG A 58 -6.64 2.30 -16.73
N THR A 59 -6.55 1.06 -16.21
CA THR A 59 -6.92 0.73 -14.82
C THR A 59 -5.81 0.01 -14.07
N SER A 60 -4.59 -0.04 -14.63
CA SER A 60 -3.46 -0.76 -14.04
C SER A 60 -2.13 -0.07 -14.32
N GLY A 61 -1.13 -0.39 -13.54
CA GLY A 61 0.24 0.07 -13.72
C GLY A 61 0.42 1.59 -13.56
N GLU A 62 1.42 2.13 -14.22
CA GLU A 62 1.83 3.54 -14.05
C GLU A 62 0.76 4.55 -14.52
N ASP A 63 -0.17 4.12 -15.35
CA ASP A 63 -1.30 4.94 -15.81
C ASP A 63 -2.31 5.23 -14.68
N VAL A 64 -2.21 4.54 -13.56
CA VAL A 64 -3.02 4.78 -12.35
C VAL A 64 -2.18 5.01 -11.09
N GLY A 65 -0.86 5.21 -11.24
CA GLY A 65 0.05 5.46 -10.12
C GLY A 65 0.50 4.20 -9.38
N LEU A 66 0.41 3.03 -10.02
CA LEU A 66 0.87 1.74 -9.52
C LEU A 66 2.07 1.23 -10.35
N PRO A 67 2.88 0.30 -9.83
CA PRO A 67 4.07 -0.18 -10.53
C PRO A 67 3.73 -1.17 -11.66
N ILE A 68 4.79 -1.53 -12.40
CA ILE A 68 4.83 -2.71 -13.23
C ILE A 68 5.58 -3.78 -12.43
N GLY A 69 4.87 -4.83 -12.05
CA GLY A 69 5.45 -6.00 -11.36
C GLY A 69 6.06 -7.01 -12.32
N ALA A 70 6.53 -8.14 -11.78
CA ALA A 70 7.11 -9.23 -12.58
C ALA A 70 6.14 -9.79 -13.62
N ASP A 71 4.86 -9.89 -13.26
CA ASP A 71 3.79 -10.42 -14.13
C ASP A 71 3.10 -9.35 -15.00
N GLY A 72 3.61 -8.11 -15.00
CA GLY A 72 3.06 -7.00 -15.76
C GLY A 72 2.50 -5.86 -14.89
N PRO A 73 1.67 -4.96 -15.48
CA PRO A 73 1.11 -3.83 -14.75
C PRO A 73 0.26 -4.29 -13.56
N VAL A 74 0.56 -3.79 -12.37
CA VAL A 74 -0.23 -4.09 -11.16
C VAL A 74 -1.64 -3.55 -11.35
N MET A 75 -2.64 -4.40 -11.10
CA MET A 75 -4.04 -4.06 -11.24
C MET A 75 -4.45 -2.99 -10.22
N GLY A 76 -5.20 -1.98 -10.68
CA GLY A 76 -5.81 -0.98 -9.82
C GLY A 76 -6.83 -1.59 -8.86
N ASN A 77 -7.19 -0.81 -7.86
CA ASN A 77 -8.24 -1.13 -6.90
C ASN A 77 -9.18 0.07 -6.73
N SER A 78 -10.25 -0.11 -5.95
CA SER A 78 -11.24 0.94 -5.76
C SER A 78 -10.68 2.20 -5.11
N GLU A 79 -9.73 2.09 -4.16
CA GLU A 79 -9.08 3.25 -3.54
C GLU A 79 -8.36 4.10 -4.58
N VAL A 80 -7.46 3.48 -5.34
CA VAL A 80 -6.66 4.13 -6.38
C VAL A 80 -7.55 4.73 -7.47
N GLY A 81 -8.57 3.99 -7.93
CA GLY A 81 -9.50 4.43 -8.95
C GLY A 81 -10.26 5.69 -8.52
N HIS A 82 -10.87 5.67 -7.33
CA HIS A 82 -11.63 6.81 -6.82
C HIS A 82 -10.75 8.01 -6.47
N GLN A 83 -9.54 7.77 -5.97
CA GLN A 83 -8.57 8.84 -5.73
C GLN A 83 -8.18 9.53 -7.05
N ASN A 84 -7.88 8.78 -8.10
CA ASN A 84 -7.55 9.33 -9.41
C ASN A 84 -8.72 10.12 -10.03
N ILE A 85 -9.95 9.59 -9.95
CA ILE A 85 -11.16 10.28 -10.43
C ILE A 85 -11.35 11.59 -9.65
N GLY A 86 -11.30 11.54 -8.32
CA GLY A 86 -11.45 12.71 -7.45
C GLY A 86 -10.36 13.76 -7.65
N ALA A 87 -9.12 13.32 -7.88
CA ALA A 87 -7.98 14.18 -8.14
C ALA A 87 -7.99 14.79 -9.55
N GLY A 88 -8.66 14.16 -10.53
CA GLY A 88 -8.62 14.54 -11.95
C GLY A 88 -7.23 14.37 -12.58
N ARG A 89 -6.38 13.54 -11.98
CA ARG A 89 -5.01 13.24 -12.42
C ARG A 89 -4.54 11.91 -11.85
N ILE A 90 -3.47 11.36 -12.43
CA ILE A 90 -2.80 10.18 -11.87
C ILE A 90 -2.18 10.55 -10.52
N VAL A 91 -2.48 9.76 -9.48
CA VAL A 91 -1.94 9.91 -8.13
C VAL A 91 -0.99 8.75 -7.86
N ASP A 92 0.29 9.05 -7.82
CA ASP A 92 1.31 8.04 -7.52
C ASP A 92 1.15 7.51 -6.09
N GLN A 93 1.01 6.22 -5.95
CA GLN A 93 1.09 5.55 -4.65
C GLN A 93 2.53 5.60 -4.09
N GLU A 94 2.71 5.37 -2.79
CA GLU A 94 4.02 5.51 -2.13
C GLU A 94 5.15 4.80 -2.89
N LEU A 95 4.91 3.57 -3.31
CA LEU A 95 5.86 2.78 -4.11
C LEU A 95 6.27 3.54 -5.38
N MET A 96 5.30 4.09 -6.12
CA MET A 96 5.58 4.80 -7.38
C MET A 96 6.28 6.14 -7.16
N ARG A 97 5.97 6.86 -6.09
CA ARG A 97 6.67 8.09 -5.72
C ARG A 97 8.17 7.82 -5.51
N ILE A 98 8.50 6.76 -4.78
CA ILE A 98 9.90 6.34 -4.55
C ILE A 98 10.55 5.91 -5.87
N THR A 99 9.88 5.06 -6.64
CA THR A 99 10.38 4.55 -7.93
C THR A 99 10.64 5.71 -8.92
N ARG A 100 9.72 6.70 -9.01
CA ARG A 100 9.93 7.89 -9.85
C ARG A 100 11.09 8.75 -9.36
N SER A 101 11.24 8.91 -8.04
CA SER A 101 12.37 9.62 -7.45
C SER A 101 13.71 8.94 -7.76
N ILE A 102 13.75 7.61 -7.78
CA ILE A 102 14.94 6.85 -8.22
C ILE A 102 15.22 7.11 -9.71
N ARG A 103 14.20 7.03 -10.55
CA ARG A 103 14.33 7.24 -12.01
C ARG A 103 14.72 8.68 -12.37
N SER A 104 14.22 9.68 -11.64
CA SER A 104 14.60 11.08 -11.85
C SER A 104 15.98 11.43 -11.29
N GLY A 105 16.50 10.62 -10.37
CA GLY A 105 17.73 10.86 -9.65
C GLY A 105 17.58 11.61 -8.34
N GLU A 106 16.40 12.14 -8.02
CA GLU A 106 16.12 12.88 -6.76
C GLU A 106 16.34 12.01 -5.51
N PHE A 107 16.09 10.70 -5.62
CA PHE A 107 16.34 9.74 -4.55
C PHE A 107 17.78 9.84 -4.02
N PHE A 108 18.75 10.01 -4.89
CA PHE A 108 20.17 10.06 -4.55
C PHE A 108 20.61 11.38 -3.90
N GLU A 109 19.74 12.38 -3.93
CA GLU A 109 19.91 13.68 -3.27
C GLU A 109 18.99 13.84 -2.05
N ASN A 110 18.31 12.76 -1.62
CA ASN A 110 17.42 12.79 -0.47
C ASN A 110 18.19 13.10 0.81
N ALA A 111 17.80 14.15 1.52
CA ALA A 111 18.54 14.68 2.68
C ALA A 111 18.69 13.65 3.81
N ALA A 112 17.63 12.89 4.14
CA ALA A 112 17.69 11.88 5.20
C ALA A 112 18.60 10.70 4.84
N LEU A 113 18.61 10.29 3.55
CA LEU A 113 19.52 9.27 3.05
C LEU A 113 20.99 9.74 3.11
N LEU A 114 21.24 10.97 2.69
CA LEU A 114 22.58 11.57 2.72
C LEU A 114 23.11 11.70 4.15
N ASP A 115 22.25 12.13 5.07
CA ASP A 115 22.58 12.23 6.50
C ASP A 115 22.93 10.86 7.11
N ALA A 116 22.22 9.78 6.72
CA ALA A 116 22.56 8.44 7.19
C ALA A 116 23.98 8.00 6.76
N PHE A 117 24.38 8.28 5.52
CA PHE A 117 25.75 7.98 5.06
C PHE A 117 26.80 8.91 5.69
N ALA A 118 26.48 10.20 5.83
CA ALA A 118 27.40 11.18 6.44
C ALA A 118 27.67 10.83 7.91
N HIS A 119 26.62 10.55 8.69
CA HIS A 119 26.74 10.12 10.09
C HIS A 119 27.63 8.88 10.23
N ALA A 120 27.38 7.81 9.46
CA ALA A 120 28.20 6.60 9.51
C ALA A 120 29.66 6.86 9.06
N ALA A 121 29.90 7.82 8.17
CA ALA A 121 31.25 8.21 7.79
C ALA A 121 31.96 8.96 8.91
N GLU A 122 31.31 9.89 9.59
CA GLU A 122 31.83 10.72 10.69
C GLU A 122 32.15 9.88 11.93
N THR A 123 31.28 8.96 12.30
CA THR A 123 31.45 8.09 13.46
C THR A 123 32.43 6.93 13.22
N GLY A 124 32.79 6.67 11.96
CA GLY A 124 33.48 5.44 11.56
C GLY A 124 32.59 4.20 11.64
N GLY A 125 31.25 4.39 11.74
CA GLY A 125 30.22 3.35 11.81
C GLY A 125 29.88 2.72 10.45
N ARG A 126 28.81 1.96 10.40
CA ARG A 126 28.31 1.23 9.22
C ARG A 126 26.93 1.75 8.84
N VAL A 127 26.53 1.44 7.61
CA VAL A 127 25.15 1.63 7.13
C VAL A 127 24.49 0.26 7.04
N HIS A 128 23.43 0.07 7.80
CA HIS A 128 22.61 -1.14 7.84
C HIS A 128 21.35 -0.93 7.03
N LEU A 129 21.15 -1.72 5.98
CA LEU A 129 19.94 -1.72 5.16
C LEU A 129 19.03 -2.84 5.65
N LEU A 130 17.91 -2.47 6.28
CA LEU A 130 16.96 -3.42 6.87
C LEU A 130 15.65 -3.36 6.07
N GLY A 131 15.06 -4.51 5.72
CA GLY A 131 13.75 -4.55 5.10
C GLY A 131 13.41 -5.84 4.39
N LEU A 132 12.18 -5.89 3.88
CA LEU A 132 11.61 -7.06 3.21
C LEU A 132 12.21 -7.21 1.81
N VAL A 133 12.70 -8.40 1.50
CA VAL A 133 13.35 -8.74 0.22
C VAL A 133 12.42 -9.66 -0.57
N SER A 134 11.59 -9.06 -1.41
CA SER A 134 10.68 -9.77 -2.32
C SER A 134 10.21 -8.85 -3.46
N ASP A 135 9.49 -9.40 -4.42
CA ASP A 135 8.81 -8.70 -5.51
C ASP A 135 7.30 -8.55 -5.27
N GLY A 136 6.84 -8.79 -4.05
CA GLY A 136 5.41 -8.69 -3.68
C GLY A 136 4.85 -7.28 -3.73
N LEU A 137 5.71 -6.24 -3.73
CA LEU A 137 5.35 -4.82 -3.90
C LEU A 137 4.31 -4.27 -2.91
N VAL A 138 4.12 -4.96 -1.77
CA VAL A 138 3.16 -4.57 -0.72
C VAL A 138 3.82 -3.75 0.38
N HIS A 139 5.01 -4.13 0.80
CA HIS A 139 5.75 -3.49 1.90
C HIS A 139 7.06 -2.87 1.48
N SER A 140 7.69 -3.40 0.45
CA SER A 140 9.01 -3.02 -0.06
C SER A 140 9.11 -3.33 -1.55
N ASP A 141 10.21 -2.88 -2.13
CA ASP A 141 10.61 -3.20 -3.51
C ASP A 141 12.11 -3.51 -3.51
N LEU A 142 12.50 -4.65 -4.07
CA LEU A 142 13.91 -5.02 -4.21
C LEU A 142 14.71 -3.99 -5.04
N GLY A 143 14.06 -3.35 -6.02
CA GLY A 143 14.64 -2.25 -6.79
C GLY A 143 15.01 -1.04 -5.93
N HIS A 144 14.24 -0.76 -4.86
CA HIS A 144 14.57 0.31 -3.91
C HIS A 144 15.80 -0.04 -3.07
N LEU A 145 15.95 -1.32 -2.66
CA LEU A 145 17.17 -1.77 -1.99
C LEU A 145 18.39 -1.65 -2.92
N VAL A 146 18.25 -2.05 -4.19
CA VAL A 146 19.34 -1.91 -5.18
C VAL A 146 19.70 -0.43 -5.39
N ALA A 147 18.72 0.47 -5.38
CA ALA A 147 18.98 1.91 -5.44
C ALA A 147 19.74 2.44 -4.21
N LEU A 148 19.52 1.87 -3.02
CA LEU A 148 20.33 2.20 -1.83
C LEU A 148 21.80 1.75 -1.98
N LEU A 149 22.04 0.62 -2.61
CA LEU A 149 23.40 0.17 -2.94
C LEU A 149 24.07 1.11 -3.96
N ASP A 150 23.34 1.53 -4.98
CA ASP A 150 23.80 2.55 -5.94
C ASP A 150 24.10 3.89 -5.25
N ALA A 151 23.25 4.32 -4.31
CA ALA A 151 23.48 5.52 -3.52
C ALA A 151 24.80 5.45 -2.72
N ALA A 152 25.07 4.33 -2.05
CA ALA A 152 26.32 4.10 -1.33
C ALA A 152 27.53 4.20 -2.27
N LYS A 153 27.46 3.54 -3.43
CA LYS A 153 28.51 3.57 -4.45
C LYS A 153 28.75 4.99 -5.01
N ARG A 154 27.70 5.72 -5.33
CA ARG A 154 27.78 7.11 -5.82
C ARG A 154 28.44 8.05 -4.81
N ARG A 155 28.23 7.81 -3.51
CA ARG A 155 28.85 8.57 -2.42
C ARG A 155 30.28 8.13 -2.10
N GLY A 156 30.78 7.08 -2.72
CA GLY A 156 32.08 6.49 -2.41
C GLY A 156 32.14 5.92 -1.00
N PHE A 157 30.98 5.54 -0.41
CA PHE A 157 30.93 4.91 0.90
C PHE A 157 31.54 3.49 0.80
N PRO A 158 32.38 3.07 1.76
CA PRO A 158 33.03 1.77 1.68
C PRO A 158 32.01 0.61 1.61
N GLY A 159 32.08 -0.20 0.56
CA GLY A 159 31.08 -1.23 0.29
C GLY A 159 31.05 -2.34 1.33
N ASP A 160 32.14 -2.63 2.00
CA ASP A 160 32.26 -3.58 3.13
C ASP A 160 31.60 -3.08 4.42
N ARG A 161 31.29 -1.78 4.49
CA ARG A 161 30.56 -1.13 5.59
C ARG A 161 29.07 -0.96 5.29
N VAL A 162 28.57 -1.44 4.16
CA VAL A 162 27.14 -1.52 3.84
C VAL A 162 26.64 -2.92 4.15
N LEU A 163 25.80 -3.06 5.18
CA LEU A 163 25.37 -4.35 5.72
C LEU A 163 23.86 -4.52 5.55
N ILE A 164 23.46 -5.66 4.98
CA ILE A 164 22.06 -5.90 4.63
C ILE A 164 21.45 -6.93 5.59
N HIS A 165 20.33 -6.57 6.18
CA HIS A 165 19.49 -7.43 7.00
C HIS A 165 18.23 -7.77 6.20
N ALA A 166 18.22 -8.94 5.57
CA ALA A 166 17.14 -9.36 4.70
C ALA A 166 15.98 -9.94 5.51
N ILE A 167 14.79 -9.42 5.31
CA ILE A 167 13.55 -10.01 5.81
C ILE A 167 12.91 -10.79 4.66
N THR A 168 12.58 -12.07 4.87
CA THR A 168 11.90 -12.91 3.88
C THR A 168 10.38 -12.80 3.99
N ASP A 169 9.66 -12.97 2.87
CA ASP A 169 8.23 -12.69 2.75
C ASP A 169 7.35 -13.94 2.94
N GLY A 170 7.07 -14.67 1.88
CA GLY A 170 6.25 -15.89 1.88
C GLY A 170 4.75 -15.69 2.18
N ARG A 171 4.29 -14.44 2.25
CA ARG A 171 2.89 -14.08 2.50
C ARG A 171 2.29 -13.28 1.35
N ASP A 172 3.01 -12.27 0.87
CA ASP A 172 2.63 -11.47 -0.29
C ASP A 172 3.26 -12.04 -1.57
N THR A 173 4.05 -13.09 -1.43
CA THR A 173 4.73 -13.87 -2.48
C THR A 173 4.59 -15.37 -2.22
N PRO A 174 4.96 -16.24 -3.17
CA PRO A 174 4.95 -17.69 -2.95
C PRO A 174 5.71 -18.08 -1.68
N PRO A 175 5.21 -19.06 -0.90
CA PRO A 175 5.75 -19.39 0.43
C PRO A 175 7.24 -19.78 0.48
N THR A 176 7.83 -20.18 -0.63
CA THR A 176 9.23 -20.61 -0.73
C THR A 176 9.99 -19.89 -1.84
N GLY A 177 9.55 -18.67 -2.20
CA GLY A 177 10.19 -17.83 -3.21
C GLY A 177 11.49 -17.15 -2.76
N GLY A 178 11.71 -17.08 -1.44
CA GLY A 178 12.77 -16.28 -0.81
C GLY A 178 14.18 -16.59 -1.30
N VAL A 179 14.52 -17.86 -1.55
CA VAL A 179 15.85 -18.21 -2.11
C VAL A 179 16.10 -17.53 -3.45
N GLY A 180 15.05 -17.42 -4.29
CA GLY A 180 15.13 -16.72 -5.57
C GLY A 180 15.39 -15.23 -5.41
N TYR A 181 14.66 -14.57 -4.49
CA TYR A 181 14.83 -13.14 -4.18
C TYR A 181 16.18 -12.83 -3.53
N LEU A 182 16.67 -13.70 -2.64
CA LEU A 182 18.00 -13.58 -2.05
C LEU A 182 19.11 -13.74 -3.12
N ALA A 183 18.91 -14.62 -4.09
CA ALA A 183 19.83 -14.75 -5.22
C ALA A 183 19.80 -13.52 -6.15
N GLU A 184 18.64 -12.90 -6.34
CA GLU A 184 18.52 -11.64 -7.07
C GLU A 184 19.22 -10.49 -6.34
N LEU A 185 19.01 -10.37 -5.03
CA LEU A 185 19.74 -9.42 -4.19
C LEU A 185 21.26 -9.63 -4.32
N GLN A 186 21.72 -10.87 -4.28
CA GLN A 186 23.15 -11.18 -4.43
C GLN A 186 23.70 -10.69 -5.78
N ARG A 187 22.96 -10.87 -6.87
CA ARG A 187 23.34 -10.30 -8.19
C ARG A 187 23.39 -8.77 -8.16
N GLY A 188 22.45 -8.13 -7.45
CA GLY A 188 22.46 -6.68 -7.23
C GLY A 188 23.72 -6.21 -6.50
N ILE A 189 24.10 -6.89 -5.42
CA ILE A 189 25.33 -6.63 -4.65
C ILE A 189 26.56 -6.74 -5.53
N GLU A 190 26.69 -7.83 -6.28
CA GLU A 190 27.81 -8.11 -7.18
C GLU A 190 27.93 -7.05 -8.29
N SER A 191 26.82 -6.66 -8.91
CA SER A 191 26.80 -5.66 -9.98
C SER A 191 27.23 -4.27 -9.53
N HIS A 192 26.95 -3.91 -8.27
CA HIS A 192 27.34 -2.63 -7.69
C HIS A 192 28.70 -2.70 -6.98
N GLY A 193 29.17 -3.90 -6.62
CA GLY A 193 30.39 -4.10 -5.83
C GLY A 193 30.27 -3.48 -4.43
N THR A 194 29.07 -3.47 -3.86
CA THR A 194 28.74 -2.75 -2.62
C THR A 194 27.73 -3.54 -1.81
N GLY A 195 28.00 -3.70 -0.51
CA GLY A 195 27.12 -4.35 0.44
C GLY A 195 27.38 -5.86 0.57
N ARG A 196 26.87 -6.42 1.66
CA ARG A 196 26.76 -7.87 1.91
C ARG A 196 25.59 -8.18 2.83
N VAL A 197 24.96 -9.34 2.64
CA VAL A 197 23.92 -9.81 3.55
C VAL A 197 24.57 -10.35 4.82
N VAL A 198 24.11 -9.90 5.98
CA VAL A 198 24.65 -10.26 7.30
C VAL A 198 23.63 -10.88 8.24
N SER A 199 22.35 -10.85 7.89
CA SER A 199 21.31 -11.62 8.56
C SER A 199 20.12 -11.88 7.63
N VAL A 200 19.39 -12.96 7.89
CA VAL A 200 18.14 -13.34 7.22
C VAL A 200 17.13 -13.73 8.29
N MET A 201 15.89 -13.27 8.16
CA MET A 201 14.81 -13.63 9.07
C MET A 201 13.45 -13.48 8.40
N GLY A 202 12.50 -14.33 8.77
CA GLY A 202 11.13 -14.23 8.28
C GLY A 202 10.39 -13.01 8.83
N ARG A 203 9.47 -12.47 8.04
CA ARG A 203 8.62 -11.34 8.43
C ARG A 203 7.80 -11.58 9.69
N PHE A 204 7.56 -12.83 10.05
CA PHE A 204 6.91 -13.25 11.29
C PHE A 204 7.59 -12.65 12.54
N TYR A 205 8.90 -12.45 12.49
CA TYR A 205 9.71 -11.91 13.58
C TYR A 205 9.89 -10.39 13.48
N ALA A 206 10.43 -9.92 12.36
CA ALA A 206 10.82 -8.51 12.21
C ALA A 206 9.66 -7.57 11.82
N MET A 207 8.50 -8.12 11.47
CA MET A 207 7.35 -7.36 10.98
C MET A 207 6.07 -7.72 11.73
N ASP A 208 6.16 -8.03 13.03
CA ASP A 208 4.99 -8.16 13.90
C ASP A 208 4.29 -6.81 14.04
N ARG A 209 2.96 -6.84 14.27
CA ARG A 209 2.12 -5.65 14.49
C ARG A 209 1.06 -5.86 15.56
N ASP A 210 1.15 -7.00 16.26
CA ASP A 210 0.17 -7.44 17.25
C ASP A 210 0.75 -7.42 18.67
N HIS A 211 1.88 -6.70 18.85
CA HIS A 211 2.62 -6.57 20.12
C HIS A 211 3.06 -7.93 20.70
N ARG A 212 3.48 -8.83 19.83
CA ARG A 212 4.09 -10.11 20.20
C ARG A 212 5.59 -9.92 20.34
N TRP A 213 5.95 -9.26 21.44
CA TRP A 213 7.31 -8.78 21.66
C TRP A 213 8.37 -9.88 21.64
N GLU A 214 8.03 -11.12 21.97
CA GLU A 214 8.94 -12.25 21.86
C GLU A 214 9.45 -12.50 20.42
N ARG A 215 8.66 -12.14 19.40
CA ARG A 215 9.07 -12.23 18.01
C ARG A 215 10.00 -11.09 17.64
N VAL A 216 9.62 -9.88 18.04
CA VAL A 216 10.42 -8.67 17.81
C VAL A 216 11.75 -8.78 18.52
N GLU A 217 11.79 -9.32 19.75
CA GLU A 217 12.99 -9.60 20.51
C GLU A 217 13.94 -10.53 19.75
N ALA A 218 13.44 -11.64 19.20
CA ALA A 218 14.26 -12.57 18.45
C ALA A 218 14.93 -11.89 17.23
N ALA A 219 14.17 -11.04 16.51
CA ALA A 219 14.71 -10.23 15.42
C ALA A 219 15.73 -9.20 15.93
N TYR A 220 15.41 -8.44 16.97
CA TYR A 220 16.27 -7.41 17.54
C TYR A 220 17.61 -7.99 18.01
N ARG A 221 17.59 -9.11 18.74
CA ARG A 221 18.83 -9.78 19.19
C ARG A 221 19.66 -10.30 18.02
N CYS A 222 19.04 -10.83 16.97
CA CYS A 222 19.76 -11.22 15.76
C CYS A 222 20.44 -10.03 15.07
N LEU A 223 19.87 -8.82 15.16
CA LEU A 223 20.40 -7.60 14.57
C LEU A 223 21.52 -6.95 15.41
N THR A 224 21.48 -7.09 16.74
CA THR A 224 22.36 -6.36 17.67
C THR A 224 23.39 -7.24 18.39
N GLU A 225 23.12 -8.54 18.49
CA GLU A 225 23.94 -9.48 19.28
C GLU A 225 24.29 -10.71 18.44
N ARG A 226 25.16 -11.57 18.96
CA ARG A 226 25.31 -12.91 18.43
C ARG A 226 24.18 -13.78 18.96
N SER A 227 23.16 -14.00 18.12
CA SER A 227 21.95 -14.75 18.48
C SER A 227 21.42 -15.53 17.28
N GLY A 228 20.96 -16.74 17.49
CA GLY A 228 20.42 -17.61 16.47
C GLY A 228 21.47 -18.43 15.69
N PRO A 229 21.03 -19.23 14.72
CA PRO A 229 21.90 -20.04 13.88
C PRO A 229 22.80 -19.17 12.96
N ARG A 230 23.97 -19.69 12.61
CA ARG A 230 24.89 -19.06 11.66
C ARG A 230 24.94 -19.88 10.38
N HIS A 231 24.95 -19.18 9.26
CA HIS A 231 25.09 -19.76 7.93
C HIS A 231 26.12 -18.96 7.11
N ASP A 232 26.71 -19.59 6.11
CA ASP A 232 27.68 -18.93 5.24
C ASP A 232 27.03 -18.01 4.21
N THR A 233 25.78 -18.30 3.81
CA THR A 233 25.03 -17.51 2.84
C THR A 233 23.57 -17.33 3.26
N ALA A 234 22.92 -16.28 2.76
CA ALA A 234 21.52 -16.02 3.00
C ALA A 234 20.61 -17.12 2.45
N ALA A 235 20.93 -17.65 1.25
CA ALA A 235 20.19 -18.76 0.66
C ALA A 235 20.27 -20.02 1.52
N ALA A 236 21.47 -20.36 2.02
CA ALA A 236 21.66 -21.52 2.92
C ALA A 236 20.83 -21.42 4.20
N ALA A 237 20.65 -20.21 4.75
CA ALA A 237 19.79 -19.99 5.91
C ALA A 237 18.30 -20.30 5.62
N ALA A 238 17.79 -19.84 4.48
CA ALA A 238 16.41 -20.11 4.05
C ALA A 238 16.22 -21.60 3.72
N GLU A 239 17.13 -22.22 2.97
CA GLU A 239 17.11 -23.64 2.63
C GLU A 239 17.16 -24.54 3.87
N ALA A 240 17.99 -24.21 4.85
CA ALA A 240 18.08 -24.93 6.11
C ALA A 240 16.74 -24.88 6.86
N TYR A 241 16.07 -23.71 6.88
CA TYR A 241 14.75 -23.59 7.48
C TYR A 241 13.69 -24.40 6.73
N TYR A 242 13.71 -24.43 5.40
CA TYR A 242 12.76 -25.25 4.62
C TYR A 242 12.94 -26.75 4.89
N ALA A 243 14.19 -27.18 5.09
CA ALA A 243 14.47 -28.57 5.41
C ALA A 243 14.03 -28.98 6.82
N GLU A 244 14.12 -28.06 7.78
CA GLU A 244 13.77 -28.29 9.18
C GLU A 244 13.01 -27.09 9.78
N PRO A 245 11.70 -26.94 9.48
CA PRO A 245 10.88 -25.87 10.03
C PRO A 245 10.76 -25.97 11.55
N SER A 246 10.68 -24.83 12.24
CA SER A 246 10.53 -24.78 13.71
C SER A 246 9.26 -25.48 14.22
N GLU A 247 8.21 -25.51 13.42
CA GLU A 247 6.95 -26.19 13.66
C GLU A 247 6.37 -26.72 12.34
N ALA A 248 5.67 -27.86 12.36
CA ALA A 248 5.06 -28.44 11.16
C ALA A 248 4.04 -27.54 10.45
N SER A 249 3.46 -26.56 11.15
CA SER A 249 2.52 -25.56 10.62
C SER A 249 3.20 -24.28 10.11
N ARG A 250 4.51 -24.12 10.33
CA ARG A 250 5.27 -22.92 9.98
C ARG A 250 6.24 -23.22 8.85
N HIS A 251 5.73 -23.35 7.64
CA HIS A 251 6.54 -23.58 6.46
C HIS A 251 6.82 -22.28 5.69
N GLY A 252 8.02 -22.21 5.09
CA GLY A 252 8.38 -21.20 4.12
C GLY A 252 8.97 -19.92 4.71
N ASP A 253 9.09 -18.95 3.85
CA ASP A 253 9.82 -17.69 4.03
C ASP A 253 9.33 -16.87 5.22
N GLU A 254 8.02 -16.84 5.44
CA GLU A 254 7.41 -16.04 6.51
C GLU A 254 8.02 -16.35 7.88
N PHE A 255 8.44 -17.60 8.08
CA PHE A 255 8.85 -18.13 9.39
C PHE A 255 10.34 -18.42 9.52
N VAL A 256 11.17 -18.07 8.55
CA VAL A 256 12.63 -18.28 8.62
C VAL A 256 13.15 -17.74 9.94
N THR A 257 13.72 -18.63 10.75
CA THR A 257 14.28 -18.27 12.06
C THR A 257 15.36 -17.19 11.89
N PRO A 258 15.38 -16.15 12.75
CA PRO A 258 16.42 -15.13 12.69
C PRO A 258 17.81 -15.74 12.71
N SER A 259 18.50 -15.62 11.58
CA SER A 259 19.76 -16.31 11.27
C SER A 259 20.84 -15.30 10.90
N GLN A 260 22.07 -15.57 11.31
CA GLN A 260 23.21 -14.70 11.10
C GLN A 260 24.07 -15.23 9.94
N ILE A 261 24.53 -14.34 9.09
CA ILE A 261 25.36 -14.67 7.94
C ILE A 261 26.77 -14.14 8.17
N GLY A 262 27.76 -15.02 8.08
CA GLY A 262 29.17 -14.67 8.29
C GLY A 262 30.07 -15.88 8.28
N ALA A 263 31.36 -15.66 8.01
CA ALA A 263 32.37 -16.72 7.93
C ALA A 263 32.61 -17.39 9.29
N ASP A 264 32.60 -16.60 10.36
CA ASP A 264 32.78 -17.07 11.73
C ASP A 264 32.05 -16.15 12.73
N ASP A 265 32.19 -16.45 14.03
CA ASP A 265 31.53 -15.69 15.09
C ASP A 265 32.10 -14.27 15.24
N ALA A 266 33.34 -14.02 14.89
CA ALA A 266 33.94 -12.69 14.93
C ALA A 266 33.37 -11.80 13.83
N ASP A 267 33.27 -12.32 12.60
CA ASP A 267 32.63 -11.64 11.47
C ASP A 267 31.16 -11.33 11.77
N VAL A 268 30.43 -12.28 12.35
CA VAL A 268 29.06 -12.07 12.80
C VAL A 268 28.96 -10.93 13.79
N LEU A 269 29.74 -10.92 14.87
CA LEU A 269 29.73 -9.87 15.90
C LEU A 269 30.10 -8.51 15.29
N GLU A 270 31.07 -8.50 14.39
CA GLU A 270 31.50 -7.28 13.74
C GLU A 270 30.43 -6.65 12.84
N SER A 271 29.50 -7.45 12.34
CA SER A 271 28.43 -7.02 11.45
C SER A 271 27.11 -6.66 12.16
N ARG A 272 27.08 -6.63 13.49
CA ARG A 272 25.85 -6.27 14.27
C ARG A 272 25.70 -4.76 14.37
N ILE A 273 24.44 -4.30 14.47
CA ILE A 273 24.11 -2.90 14.70
C ILE A 273 24.61 -2.50 16.08
N ARG A 274 25.36 -1.40 16.16
CA ARG A 274 25.98 -0.90 17.38
C ARG A 274 25.99 0.63 17.44
N ASP A 275 26.51 1.17 18.55
CA ASP A 275 26.69 2.61 18.74
C ASP A 275 27.44 3.26 17.56
N GLY A 276 26.94 4.39 17.09
CA GLY A 276 27.51 5.14 15.97
C GLY A 276 27.17 4.64 14.58
N ASP A 277 26.38 3.58 14.43
CA ASP A 277 25.93 3.08 13.13
C ASP A 277 24.71 3.87 12.61
N SER A 278 24.40 3.69 11.33
CA SER A 278 23.17 4.17 10.69
C SER A 278 22.33 2.99 10.21
N VAL A 279 21.02 3.05 10.42
CA VAL A 279 20.05 2.07 9.90
C VAL A 279 19.13 2.77 8.91
N VAL A 280 18.97 2.20 7.72
CA VAL A 280 17.95 2.60 6.74
C VAL A 280 16.95 1.45 6.60
N PHE A 281 15.75 1.65 7.13
CA PHE A 281 14.67 0.68 6.99
C PHE A 281 13.88 1.00 5.72
N PHE A 282 14.04 0.19 4.68
CA PHE A 282 13.56 0.51 3.34
C PHE A 282 12.13 0.06 3.02
N ASN A 283 11.39 -0.49 3.97
CA ASN A 283 9.96 -0.73 3.80
C ASN A 283 9.21 0.61 3.65
N PHE A 284 8.36 0.72 2.63
CA PHE A 284 7.57 1.94 2.40
C PHE A 284 6.19 1.89 3.07
N ARG A 285 5.68 0.72 3.44
CA ARG A 285 4.42 0.58 4.18
C ARG A 285 4.70 0.48 5.68
N GLY A 286 4.11 1.41 6.46
CA GLY A 286 4.48 1.65 7.85
C GLY A 286 3.78 0.80 8.90
N ASP A 287 2.77 -0.03 8.58
CA ASP A 287 2.00 -0.76 9.60
C ASP A 287 2.80 -1.82 10.37
N ARG A 288 3.75 -2.49 9.73
CA ARG A 288 4.55 -3.57 10.32
C ARG A 288 5.94 -3.17 10.83
N PRO A 289 6.64 -2.17 10.25
CA PRO A 289 7.96 -1.77 10.75
C PRO A 289 7.97 -1.11 12.14
N ARG A 290 6.81 -0.71 12.66
CA ARG A 290 6.68 0.13 13.87
C ARG A 290 7.33 -0.46 15.10
N GLU A 291 7.06 -1.73 15.38
CA GLU A 291 7.46 -2.35 16.64
C GLU A 291 8.97 -2.49 16.76
N ILE A 292 9.64 -3.01 15.73
CA ILE A 292 11.09 -3.12 15.74
C ILE A 292 11.76 -1.73 15.68
N THR A 293 11.16 -0.77 14.99
CA THR A 293 11.65 0.63 14.99
C THR A 293 11.57 1.23 16.41
N LYS A 294 10.47 1.00 17.13
CA LYS A 294 10.32 1.42 18.54
C LYS A 294 11.42 0.81 19.42
N ALA A 295 11.74 -0.46 19.23
CA ALA A 295 12.79 -1.13 19.99
C ALA A 295 14.17 -0.48 19.79
N PHE A 296 14.49 0.03 18.60
CA PHE A 296 15.74 0.73 18.33
C PHE A 296 15.76 2.18 18.78
N THR A 297 14.63 2.88 18.71
CA THR A 297 14.63 4.36 18.69
C THR A 297 14.05 5.02 19.92
N LEU A 298 13.07 4.41 20.60
CA LEU A 298 12.46 5.00 21.79
C LEU A 298 13.48 5.11 22.92
N ASP A 299 13.39 6.16 23.73
CA ASP A 299 14.09 6.24 24.99
C ASP A 299 13.57 5.19 26.00
N ASP A 300 14.23 5.05 27.14
CA ASP A 300 13.91 3.97 28.08
C ASP A 300 12.54 4.16 28.73
N ASP A 301 12.12 5.40 28.98
CA ASP A 301 10.81 5.71 29.57
C ASP A 301 9.69 5.41 28.57
N ALA A 302 9.82 5.85 27.32
CA ALA A 302 8.87 5.57 26.26
C ALA A 302 8.82 4.08 25.89
N TRP A 303 9.98 3.40 25.92
CA TRP A 303 10.04 1.96 25.70
C TRP A 303 9.36 1.16 26.82
N ALA A 304 9.54 1.55 28.08
CA ALA A 304 8.86 0.91 29.19
C ALA A 304 7.34 1.10 29.17
N ALA A 305 6.86 2.12 28.46
CA ALA A 305 5.44 2.45 28.31
C ALA A 305 4.77 1.85 27.07
N VAL A 306 5.49 1.07 26.22
CA VAL A 306 4.87 0.46 25.03
C VAL A 306 3.79 -0.54 25.43
N GLU A 307 2.79 -0.68 24.56
CA GLU A 307 1.70 -1.63 24.77
C GLU A 307 2.24 -3.04 25.03
N ARG A 308 1.73 -3.72 26.05
CA ARG A 308 2.17 -5.05 26.53
C ARG A 308 3.64 -5.12 27.02
N GLY A 309 4.28 -3.98 27.28
CA GLY A 309 5.51 -3.88 28.08
C GLY A 309 6.83 -4.18 27.37
N GLY A 310 6.83 -4.45 26.07
CA GLY A 310 8.07 -4.70 25.33
C GLY A 310 8.86 -5.95 25.80
N PHE A 311 10.19 -5.88 25.64
CA PHE A 311 11.17 -6.86 26.13
C PHE A 311 12.40 -6.15 26.70
N ASP A 312 13.24 -6.86 27.45
CA ASP A 312 14.52 -6.33 27.92
C ASP A 312 15.51 -6.22 26.74
N ARG A 313 15.64 -5.00 26.21
CA ARG A 313 16.56 -4.71 25.09
C ARG A 313 17.99 -4.40 25.54
N GLY A 314 18.26 -4.44 26.86
CA GLY A 314 19.54 -3.99 27.43
C GLY A 314 19.72 -2.48 27.32
N ALA A 315 20.96 -2.03 27.27
CA ALA A 315 21.28 -0.62 27.10
C ALA A 315 20.87 -0.14 25.69
N ARG A 316 20.19 0.99 25.63
CA ARG A 316 19.86 1.65 24.36
C ARG A 316 21.14 1.95 23.57
N LEU A 317 21.13 1.67 22.28
CA LEU A 317 22.21 2.06 21.38
C LEU A 317 22.34 3.59 21.34
N ARG A 318 23.57 4.07 21.47
CA ARG A 318 23.88 5.50 21.49
C ARG A 318 24.33 5.95 20.12
N ASP A 319 23.98 7.19 19.79
CA ASP A 319 24.38 7.79 18.51
C ASP A 319 24.03 6.92 17.30
N LEU A 320 22.86 6.24 17.36
CA LEU A 320 22.31 5.47 16.28
C LEU A 320 21.45 6.38 15.40
N ARG A 321 21.81 6.53 14.13
CA ARG A 321 20.97 7.21 13.15
C ARG A 321 19.98 6.21 12.55
N PHE A 322 18.68 6.42 12.78
CA PHE A 322 17.63 5.55 12.24
C PHE A 322 16.80 6.31 11.20
N THR A 323 16.83 5.85 9.97
CA THR A 323 16.12 6.43 8.83
C THR A 323 15.07 5.46 8.32
N ALA A 324 13.82 5.92 8.23
CA ALA A 324 12.71 5.16 7.68
C ALA A 324 12.43 5.62 6.24
N MET A 325 12.10 4.69 5.35
CA MET A 325 11.73 5.03 3.96
C MET A 325 10.53 5.97 3.92
N THR A 326 9.51 5.70 4.74
CA THR A 326 8.31 6.54 4.90
C THR A 326 8.02 6.75 6.37
N ARG A 327 7.07 7.62 6.68
CA ARG A 327 6.63 7.81 8.07
C ARG A 327 5.80 6.64 8.57
N TYR A 328 6.37 5.84 9.47
CA TYR A 328 5.71 4.65 10.01
C TYR A 328 4.66 4.99 11.08
N GLU A 329 4.96 5.94 11.95
CA GLU A 329 4.07 6.43 13.01
C GLU A 329 4.46 7.87 13.39
N SER A 330 3.48 8.69 13.75
CA SER A 330 3.75 10.04 14.24
C SER A 330 4.45 10.00 15.59
N GLY A 331 5.48 10.83 15.76
CA GLY A 331 6.23 10.93 17.02
C GLY A 331 7.36 9.92 17.19
N LEU A 332 7.57 8.97 16.27
CA LEU A 332 8.79 8.16 16.29
C LEU A 332 10.02 9.04 16.04
N PRO A 333 11.08 8.88 16.85
CA PRO A 333 12.31 9.66 16.71
C PRO A 333 13.21 9.09 15.61
N VAL A 334 12.78 9.21 14.38
CA VAL A 334 13.46 8.72 13.16
C VAL A 334 13.50 9.79 12.09
N GLU A 335 14.54 9.77 11.26
CA GLU A 335 14.54 10.53 10.01
C GLU A 335 13.64 9.84 8.99
N VAL A 336 12.97 10.61 8.12
CA VAL A 336 12.05 10.07 7.12
C VAL A 336 12.47 10.50 5.74
N MET A 337 12.68 9.54 4.82
CA MET A 337 13.07 9.85 3.44
C MET A 337 11.91 10.43 2.63
N PHE A 338 10.74 9.82 2.73
CA PHE A 338 9.54 10.22 1.98
C PHE A 338 8.39 10.51 2.96
N GLU A 339 8.20 11.77 3.26
CA GLU A 339 7.05 12.22 4.04
C GLU A 339 5.75 12.04 3.26
N LYS A 340 4.64 11.88 3.97
CA LYS A 340 3.33 11.93 3.31
C LYS A 340 3.21 13.26 2.58
N PRO A 341 2.79 13.25 1.30
CA PRO A 341 2.56 14.49 0.60
C PRO A 341 1.48 15.32 1.32
N PRO A 342 1.53 16.65 1.20
CA PRO A 342 0.41 17.48 1.63
C PRO A 342 -0.85 17.05 0.88
N ARG A 343 -2.02 17.32 1.47
CA ARG A 343 -3.30 17.07 0.79
C ARG A 343 -3.32 17.76 -0.56
N MET A 344 -3.89 17.06 -1.54
CA MET A 344 -3.94 17.58 -2.90
C MET A 344 -4.85 18.81 -3.01
N GLU A 345 -4.36 19.83 -3.68
CA GLU A 345 -5.15 20.99 -4.07
C GLU A 345 -5.82 20.78 -5.42
N GLY A 346 -6.93 21.50 -5.67
CA GLY A 346 -7.63 21.48 -6.96
C GLY A 346 -8.26 20.15 -7.30
N ILE A 347 -8.63 19.33 -6.30
CA ILE A 347 -9.41 18.10 -6.50
C ILE A 347 -10.88 18.45 -6.76
N LEU A 348 -11.61 17.55 -7.42
CA LEU A 348 -12.98 17.82 -7.91
C LEU A 348 -13.91 18.34 -6.81
N GLY A 349 -13.88 17.72 -5.61
CA GLY A 349 -14.71 18.16 -4.48
C GLY A 349 -14.40 19.59 -4.03
N ALA A 350 -13.13 19.99 -4.01
CA ALA A 350 -12.71 21.35 -3.68
C ALA A 350 -13.14 22.35 -4.79
N VAL A 351 -12.88 22.02 -6.06
CA VAL A 351 -13.22 22.90 -7.20
C VAL A 351 -14.72 23.21 -7.24
N VAL A 352 -15.59 22.21 -7.01
CA VAL A 352 -17.04 22.39 -6.95
C VAL A 352 -17.43 23.29 -5.78
N SER A 353 -16.83 23.06 -4.60
CA SER A 353 -17.08 23.87 -3.40
C SER A 353 -16.61 25.31 -3.56
N ASP A 354 -15.41 25.53 -4.07
CA ASP A 354 -14.80 26.87 -4.28
C ASP A 354 -15.59 27.71 -5.31
N ALA A 355 -16.24 27.02 -6.26
CA ALA A 355 -17.18 27.63 -7.19
C ALA A 355 -18.54 28.00 -6.56
N GLY A 356 -18.74 27.73 -5.26
CA GLY A 356 -20.01 27.96 -4.57
C GLY A 356 -21.14 26.99 -4.99
N LEU A 357 -20.78 25.88 -5.64
CA LEU A 357 -21.70 24.85 -6.11
C LEU A 357 -21.89 23.75 -5.08
N THR A 358 -23.02 23.04 -5.17
CA THR A 358 -23.33 21.92 -4.28
C THR A 358 -23.03 20.59 -4.93
N GLN A 359 -22.72 19.57 -4.13
CA GLN A 359 -22.43 18.22 -4.57
C GLN A 359 -23.03 17.17 -3.64
N PHE A 360 -23.37 16.01 -4.22
CA PHE A 360 -23.92 14.86 -3.50
C PHE A 360 -23.11 13.60 -3.74
N ARG A 361 -22.88 12.81 -2.69
CA ARG A 361 -22.14 11.55 -2.72
C ARG A 361 -23.03 10.44 -2.21
N CYS A 362 -23.16 9.34 -2.97
CA CYS A 362 -24.00 8.21 -2.60
C CYS A 362 -23.34 6.88 -2.94
N ALA A 363 -23.33 5.96 -2.00
CA ALA A 363 -22.94 4.57 -2.21
C ALA A 363 -23.47 3.67 -1.08
N GLU A 364 -23.35 2.37 -1.27
CA GLU A 364 -23.52 1.40 -0.19
C GLU A 364 -22.38 1.48 0.83
N THR A 365 -22.57 0.90 2.03
CA THR A 365 -21.58 0.86 3.11
C THR A 365 -20.18 0.47 2.62
N GLU A 366 -20.07 -0.56 1.81
CA GLU A 366 -18.80 -1.08 1.27
C GLU A 366 -18.03 -0.07 0.41
N LYS A 367 -18.74 0.80 -0.29
CA LYS A 367 -18.17 1.76 -1.24
C LYS A 367 -18.35 3.23 -0.83
N PHE A 368 -18.95 3.48 0.33
CA PHE A 368 -19.11 4.84 0.84
C PHE A 368 -17.77 5.56 1.09
N PRO A 369 -16.74 4.92 1.70
CA PRO A 369 -15.43 5.55 1.83
C PRO A 369 -14.79 5.89 0.47
N HIS A 370 -15.09 5.12 -0.57
CA HIS A 370 -14.51 5.33 -1.90
C HIS A 370 -15.02 6.62 -2.55
N VAL A 371 -16.33 6.90 -2.49
CA VAL A 371 -16.91 8.14 -3.04
C VAL A 371 -16.75 9.36 -2.12
N THR A 372 -16.25 9.18 -0.90
CA THR A 372 -16.05 10.25 0.11
C THR A 372 -14.57 10.41 0.47
N PHE A 373 -14.04 9.58 1.34
CA PHE A 373 -12.70 9.67 1.90
C PHE A 373 -11.60 9.60 0.83
N PHE A 374 -11.58 8.55 0.02
CA PHE A 374 -10.57 8.38 -1.04
C PHE A 374 -10.75 9.38 -2.18
N PHE A 375 -11.99 9.64 -2.58
CA PHE A 375 -12.30 10.63 -3.61
C PHE A 375 -11.88 12.05 -3.22
N ASN A 376 -11.91 12.36 -1.93
CA ASN A 376 -11.54 13.65 -1.35
C ASN A 376 -10.11 13.66 -0.75
N ASP A 377 -9.21 12.80 -1.26
CA ASP A 377 -7.81 12.71 -0.82
C ASP A 377 -7.66 12.53 0.69
N TYR A 378 -8.26 11.48 1.22
CA TYR A 378 -8.22 11.11 2.64
C TYR A 378 -8.83 12.18 3.58
N ARG A 379 -9.77 12.98 3.06
CA ARG A 379 -10.51 13.95 3.86
C ARG A 379 -11.77 13.34 4.42
N GLU A 380 -11.89 13.31 5.75
CA GLU A 380 -13.09 12.83 6.46
C GLU A 380 -14.26 13.81 6.35
N GLU A 381 -14.01 15.11 6.63
CA GLU A 381 -15.04 16.11 6.63
C GLU A 381 -15.51 16.44 5.22
N PRO A 382 -16.82 16.57 5.01
CA PRO A 382 -17.38 17.05 3.75
C PRO A 382 -16.83 18.43 3.36
N PHE A 383 -16.71 18.68 2.05
CA PHE A 383 -16.51 20.04 1.56
C PHE A 383 -17.77 20.89 1.81
N PRO A 384 -17.65 22.24 1.93
CA PRO A 384 -18.81 23.10 1.95
C PRO A 384 -19.74 22.82 0.75
N GLY A 385 -21.03 22.61 1.02
CA GLY A 385 -21.99 22.24 -0.02
C GLY A 385 -21.97 20.75 -0.45
N GLU A 386 -21.16 19.90 0.19
CA GLU A 386 -21.16 18.46 -0.04
C GLU A 386 -22.14 17.76 0.92
N ARG A 387 -23.13 17.10 0.35
CA ARG A 387 -24.06 16.20 1.06
C ARG A 387 -23.66 14.75 0.79
N ARG A 388 -23.93 13.88 1.77
CA ARG A 388 -23.59 12.46 1.72
C ARG A 388 -24.78 11.61 2.11
N ALA A 389 -25.01 10.52 1.38
CA ALA A 389 -25.94 9.47 1.75
C ALA A 389 -25.25 8.10 1.71
N ILE A 390 -25.37 7.37 2.80
CA ILE A 390 -24.91 5.99 2.91
C ILE A 390 -26.14 5.08 2.91
N VAL A 391 -26.14 4.10 2.01
CA VAL A 391 -27.16 3.05 1.96
C VAL A 391 -26.58 1.81 2.63
N PRO A 392 -27.19 1.25 3.67
CA PRO A 392 -26.65 0.05 4.32
C PRO A 392 -26.55 -1.12 3.34
N SER A 393 -25.37 -1.72 3.24
CA SER A 393 -25.20 -2.99 2.52
C SER A 393 -25.92 -4.13 3.24
N PRO A 394 -26.34 -5.20 2.55
CA PRO A 394 -27.01 -6.32 3.18
C PRO A 394 -26.15 -6.97 4.29
N THR A 395 -26.77 -7.20 5.45
CA THR A 395 -26.16 -7.88 6.60
C THR A 395 -26.83 -9.21 6.89
N ASP A 396 -27.83 -9.57 6.11
CA ASP A 396 -28.64 -10.79 6.21
C ASP A 396 -28.04 -11.99 5.45
N VAL A 397 -26.91 -11.77 4.76
CA VAL A 397 -26.14 -12.79 4.02
C VAL A 397 -24.68 -12.80 4.46
N SER A 398 -24.02 -13.95 4.35
CA SER A 398 -22.60 -14.08 4.72
C SER A 398 -21.66 -13.64 3.59
N THR A 399 -22.10 -13.77 2.34
CA THR A 399 -21.38 -13.39 1.13
C THR A 399 -22.36 -12.84 0.10
N TYR A 400 -21.93 -11.88 -0.73
CA TYR A 400 -22.84 -11.14 -1.62
C TYR A 400 -23.26 -11.91 -2.87
N ASP A 401 -22.70 -13.08 -3.15
CA ASP A 401 -23.23 -14.01 -4.16
C ASP A 401 -24.62 -14.57 -3.79
N GLN A 402 -24.97 -14.57 -2.50
CA GLN A 402 -26.29 -14.95 -2.02
C GLN A 402 -27.35 -13.85 -2.21
N LYS A 403 -26.91 -12.61 -2.50
CA LYS A 403 -27.78 -11.44 -2.72
C LYS A 403 -27.11 -10.45 -3.69
N PRO A 404 -26.97 -10.85 -4.98
CA PRO A 404 -26.19 -10.07 -5.96
C PRO A 404 -26.76 -8.69 -6.26
N GLU A 405 -28.05 -8.47 -6.03
CA GLU A 405 -28.68 -7.14 -6.12
C GLU A 405 -28.18 -6.18 -5.03
N MET A 406 -27.63 -6.70 -3.94
CA MET A 406 -27.17 -5.91 -2.79
C MET A 406 -28.20 -4.82 -2.39
N SER A 407 -27.78 -3.56 -2.26
CA SER A 407 -28.67 -2.43 -2.00
C SER A 407 -28.73 -1.44 -3.16
N ALA A 408 -28.52 -1.92 -4.40
CA ALA A 408 -28.48 -1.06 -5.58
C ALA A 408 -29.77 -0.25 -5.80
N ASP A 409 -30.95 -0.81 -5.49
CA ASP A 409 -32.22 -0.08 -5.55
C ASP A 409 -32.22 1.13 -4.60
N GLY A 410 -31.77 0.95 -3.36
CA GLY A 410 -31.70 2.04 -2.38
C GLY A 410 -30.72 3.15 -2.81
N VAL A 411 -29.59 2.78 -3.41
CA VAL A 411 -28.62 3.75 -3.99
C VAL A 411 -29.28 4.51 -5.16
N MET A 412 -29.94 3.82 -6.06
CA MET A 412 -30.68 4.42 -7.18
C MET A 412 -31.77 5.38 -6.68
N GLU A 413 -32.58 4.95 -5.72
CA GLU A 413 -33.69 5.75 -5.16
C GLU A 413 -33.16 7.03 -4.49
N ALA A 414 -32.06 6.94 -3.73
CA ALA A 414 -31.43 8.12 -3.13
C ALA A 414 -30.96 9.14 -4.17
N VAL A 415 -30.43 8.67 -5.31
CA VAL A 415 -30.05 9.56 -6.43
C VAL A 415 -31.28 10.17 -7.10
N LEU A 416 -32.33 9.38 -7.38
CA LEU A 416 -33.57 9.85 -8.00
C LEU A 416 -34.28 10.90 -7.11
N GLU A 417 -34.30 10.70 -5.79
CA GLU A 417 -34.82 11.67 -4.84
C GLU A 417 -34.10 13.02 -4.94
N ARG A 418 -32.75 13.00 -5.03
CA ARG A 418 -31.97 14.23 -5.18
C ARG A 418 -32.20 14.89 -6.55
N LEU A 419 -32.28 14.11 -7.63
CA LEU A 419 -32.56 14.63 -8.96
C LEU A 419 -33.96 15.29 -9.06
N ALA A 420 -34.92 14.80 -8.32
CA ALA A 420 -36.28 15.35 -8.27
C ALA A 420 -36.44 16.54 -7.31
N ALA A 421 -35.45 16.84 -6.48
CA ALA A 421 -35.54 17.89 -5.49
C ALA A 421 -35.29 19.28 -6.09
N ASP A 422 -36.01 20.28 -5.60
CA ASP A 422 -35.87 21.69 -6.02
C ASP A 422 -34.45 22.23 -5.74
N ASP A 423 -33.76 21.69 -4.71
CA ASP A 423 -32.39 22.03 -4.32
C ASP A 423 -31.36 21.00 -4.79
N CYS A 424 -31.61 20.33 -5.93
CA CYS A 424 -30.72 19.34 -6.51
C CYS A 424 -29.30 19.87 -6.66
N GLU A 425 -28.33 19.06 -6.28
CA GLU A 425 -26.91 19.39 -6.37
C GLU A 425 -26.42 19.48 -7.81
N ARG A 426 -25.37 20.30 -8.02
CA ARG A 426 -24.76 20.49 -9.34
C ARG A 426 -23.90 19.30 -9.79
N LEU A 427 -23.34 18.56 -8.84
CA LEU A 427 -22.60 17.33 -9.08
C LEU A 427 -23.16 16.22 -8.20
N ILE A 428 -23.52 15.11 -8.80
CA ILE A 428 -23.90 13.88 -8.10
C ILE A 428 -22.85 12.82 -8.44
N VAL A 429 -22.22 12.21 -7.44
CA VAL A 429 -21.33 11.07 -7.60
C VAL A 429 -21.95 9.87 -6.90
N VAL A 430 -22.19 8.83 -7.66
CA VAL A 430 -22.81 7.60 -7.17
C VAL A 430 -21.96 6.39 -7.56
N ASN A 431 -21.81 5.45 -6.63
CA ASN A 431 -21.13 4.18 -6.86
C ASN A 431 -22.09 3.02 -6.65
N PHE A 432 -22.12 2.10 -7.61
CA PHE A 432 -22.78 0.79 -7.50
C PHE A 432 -21.70 -0.27 -7.20
N ALA A 433 -21.80 -0.87 -6.02
CA ALA A 433 -20.80 -1.79 -5.46
C ALA A 433 -20.83 -3.20 -6.07
N ASN A 434 -21.95 -3.57 -6.69
CA ASN A 434 -22.32 -4.94 -7.00
C ASN A 434 -21.28 -5.69 -7.83
N GLY A 435 -20.80 -5.12 -8.95
CA GLY A 435 -19.86 -5.78 -9.85
C GLY A 435 -18.55 -6.17 -9.15
N ASP A 436 -18.02 -5.29 -8.30
CA ASP A 436 -16.81 -5.54 -7.53
C ASP A 436 -17.05 -6.53 -6.38
N MET A 437 -18.02 -6.23 -5.51
CA MET A 437 -18.24 -7.02 -4.29
C MET A 437 -18.69 -8.45 -4.58
N VAL A 438 -19.58 -8.64 -5.55
CA VAL A 438 -20.01 -9.97 -5.99
C VAL A 438 -18.90 -10.67 -6.79
N GLY A 439 -18.15 -9.92 -7.60
CA GLY A 439 -17.00 -10.43 -8.36
C GLY A 439 -15.96 -11.10 -7.46
N HIS A 440 -15.70 -10.55 -6.27
CA HIS A 440 -14.78 -11.13 -5.28
C HIS A 440 -15.21 -12.51 -4.75
N THR A 441 -16.47 -12.91 -4.90
CA THR A 441 -16.95 -14.23 -4.47
C THR A 441 -16.57 -15.36 -5.44
N GLY A 442 -16.21 -15.03 -6.68
CA GLY A 442 -15.91 -16.00 -7.73
C GLY A 442 -17.14 -16.69 -8.34
N SER A 443 -18.37 -16.32 -7.94
CA SER A 443 -19.61 -16.85 -8.48
C SER A 443 -19.98 -16.17 -9.80
N MET A 444 -19.84 -16.86 -10.93
CA MET A 444 -20.16 -16.33 -12.24
C MET A 444 -21.65 -15.98 -12.38
N GLU A 445 -22.54 -16.83 -11.90
CA GLU A 445 -23.98 -16.63 -11.97
C GLU A 445 -24.40 -15.37 -11.19
N ALA A 446 -23.89 -15.22 -9.98
CA ALA A 446 -24.15 -14.05 -9.16
C ALA A 446 -23.56 -12.77 -9.76
N ALA A 447 -22.35 -12.83 -10.34
CA ALA A 447 -21.72 -11.69 -11.00
C ALA A 447 -22.53 -11.22 -12.23
N VAL A 448 -23.09 -12.14 -13.02
CA VAL A 448 -24.01 -11.83 -14.13
C VAL A 448 -25.25 -11.09 -13.58
N ALA A 449 -25.90 -11.64 -12.56
CA ALA A 449 -27.09 -11.02 -11.96
C ALA A 449 -26.79 -9.63 -11.37
N ALA A 450 -25.60 -9.46 -10.75
CA ALA A 450 -25.14 -8.17 -10.25
C ALA A 450 -24.98 -7.12 -11.36
N CYS A 451 -24.40 -7.50 -12.50
CA CYS A 451 -24.26 -6.62 -13.66
C CYS A 451 -25.61 -6.21 -14.23
N GLU A 452 -26.56 -7.16 -14.40
CA GLU A 452 -27.91 -6.88 -14.87
C GLU A 452 -28.67 -5.94 -13.93
N LYS A 453 -28.52 -6.12 -12.62
CA LYS A 453 -29.13 -5.25 -11.62
C LYS A 453 -28.62 -3.81 -11.72
N VAL A 454 -27.30 -3.63 -11.81
CA VAL A 454 -26.68 -2.31 -11.94
C VAL A 454 -27.10 -1.65 -13.25
N ASP A 455 -27.15 -2.39 -14.36
CA ASP A 455 -27.60 -1.87 -15.65
C ASP A 455 -29.02 -1.30 -15.57
N ALA A 456 -29.93 -2.06 -14.95
CA ALA A 456 -31.31 -1.61 -14.74
C ALA A 456 -31.40 -0.36 -13.87
N CYS A 457 -30.61 -0.24 -12.80
CA CYS A 457 -30.55 0.92 -11.94
C CYS A 457 -30.00 2.17 -12.66
N VAL A 458 -28.93 1.99 -13.46
CA VAL A 458 -28.37 3.06 -14.29
C VAL A 458 -29.41 3.56 -15.29
N GLY A 459 -30.14 2.66 -15.96
CA GLY A 459 -31.21 3.04 -16.90
C GLY A 459 -32.36 3.82 -16.29
N ARG A 460 -32.51 3.81 -14.96
CA ARG A 460 -33.50 4.62 -14.25
C ARG A 460 -32.96 6.03 -13.91
N ILE A 461 -31.66 6.18 -13.81
CA ILE A 461 -31.00 7.46 -13.48
C ILE A 461 -30.83 8.33 -14.72
N ILE A 462 -30.52 7.73 -15.88
CA ILE A 462 -30.36 8.44 -17.17
C ILE A 462 -31.71 8.67 -17.86
#